data_ead83fbd184cb54cce290100912dce4d
#
_entry.id   ead83fbd184cb54cce290100912dce4d
#
_cell.length_a   1.000
_cell.length_b   1.000
_cell.length_c   1.000
_cell.angle_alpha   90.00
_cell.angle_beta   90.00
_cell.angle_gamma   90.00
#
_symmetry.space_group_name_H-M   'P 1'
#
loop_
_entity.id
_entity.type
_entity.pdbx_description
1 polymer ?
#
loop_
_entity_poly.entity_id
_entity_poly.type
_entity_poly.pdbx_seq_one_letter_code
_entity_poly.pdbx_strand_id
1 'polypeptide(L)'
;GNIGMGGTLAVTGAATVTGVVTANGGAVFNEGSADVDFRVESNGDANMLFVNGGSDAVGIGTVNVPSNKNTVTPVLNVSGSGVKGSAQITRHTSVGGGGALLHLAGTRGTDVNSYTILQDGDGIGTIAFQAADGNEFVTAAQISAKVDGTPGDNDMPGELTFSCTKDGASSVSEYFRLKSNGRLEAQSVSNDGNVLQQFR
;
A
#
# COMPACT_ATOMS: atom_id res chain seq x y z
N GLY A 1 6.30 -29.96 -36.48
CA GLY A 1 7.69 -29.49 -36.67
C GLY A 1 7.92 -28.21 -35.94
N ASN A 2 9.14 -27.95 -35.50
CA ASN A 2 9.53 -26.67 -34.87
C ASN A 2 9.76 -25.62 -35.97
N ILE A 3 9.29 -24.40 -35.74
CA ILE A 3 9.64 -23.24 -36.55
C ILE A 3 10.73 -22.49 -35.79
N GLY A 4 11.97 -22.60 -36.27
CA GLY A 4 13.09 -21.78 -35.74
C GLY A 4 13.16 -20.45 -36.51
N MET A 5 13.07 -19.35 -35.81
CA MET A 5 13.27 -18.00 -36.39
C MET A 5 14.54 -17.40 -35.81
N GLY A 6 15.49 -17.04 -36.67
CA GLY A 6 16.73 -16.39 -36.27
C GLY A 6 16.64 -14.85 -36.18
N GLY A 7 15.43 -14.29 -36.16
CA GLY A 7 15.19 -12.85 -36.16
C GLY A 7 13.89 -12.49 -35.43
N THR A 8 13.39 -11.28 -35.65
CA THR A 8 12.16 -10.75 -35.04
C THR A 8 10.93 -11.27 -35.78
N LEU A 9 9.91 -11.74 -35.02
CA LEU A 9 8.56 -11.94 -35.51
C LEU A 9 7.72 -10.70 -35.23
N ALA A 10 7.26 -10.00 -36.24
CA ALA A 10 6.32 -8.88 -36.15
C ALA A 10 4.91 -9.38 -36.51
N VAL A 11 3.96 -9.26 -35.57
CA VAL A 11 2.54 -9.54 -35.78
C VAL A 11 1.77 -8.24 -35.63
N THR A 12 1.14 -7.77 -36.72
CA THR A 12 0.38 -6.50 -36.72
C THR A 12 -1.07 -6.67 -36.24
N GLY A 13 -1.51 -7.88 -36.00
CA GLY A 13 -2.84 -8.22 -35.49
C GLY A 13 -2.75 -9.09 -34.24
N ALA A 14 -3.87 -9.74 -33.88
CA ALA A 14 -3.90 -10.66 -32.75
C ALA A 14 -3.08 -11.93 -33.05
N ALA A 15 -2.33 -12.41 -32.05
CA ALA A 15 -1.69 -13.71 -32.06
C ALA A 15 -2.39 -14.62 -31.04
N THR A 16 -2.82 -15.83 -31.45
CA THR A 16 -3.39 -16.85 -30.56
C THR A 16 -2.40 -17.97 -30.35
N VAL A 17 -2.04 -18.24 -29.12
CA VAL A 17 -1.21 -19.39 -28.73
C VAL A 17 -2.02 -20.33 -27.86
N THR A 18 -2.25 -21.55 -28.34
CA THR A 18 -3.02 -22.58 -27.61
C THR A 18 -2.18 -23.41 -26.65
N GLY A 19 -0.87 -23.25 -26.70
CA GLY A 19 0.10 -23.94 -25.83
C GLY A 19 0.76 -23.00 -24.83
N VAL A 20 1.85 -23.47 -24.23
CA VAL A 20 2.66 -22.68 -23.31
C VAL A 20 3.51 -21.67 -24.10
N VAL A 21 3.56 -20.42 -23.63
CA VAL A 21 4.51 -19.40 -24.09
C VAL A 21 5.70 -19.41 -23.13
N THR A 22 6.90 -19.66 -23.66
CA THR A 22 8.15 -19.59 -22.90
C THR A 22 8.98 -18.43 -23.44
N ALA A 23 9.22 -17.41 -22.61
CA ALA A 23 10.00 -16.22 -22.95
C ALA A 23 11.29 -16.15 -22.09
N ASN A 24 12.35 -16.86 -22.51
CA ASN A 24 13.59 -16.97 -21.75
C ASN A 24 14.38 -15.65 -21.68
N GLY A 25 14.17 -14.74 -22.64
CA GLY A 25 14.82 -13.43 -22.69
C GLY A 25 14.03 -12.31 -22.02
N GLY A 26 12.88 -12.62 -21.42
CA GLY A 26 11.95 -11.62 -20.86
C GLY A 26 10.79 -11.32 -21.81
N ALA A 27 9.81 -10.56 -21.32
CA ALA A 27 8.67 -10.06 -22.07
C ALA A 27 8.36 -8.63 -21.66
N VAL A 28 8.05 -7.77 -22.62
CA VAL A 28 7.52 -6.43 -22.39
C VAL A 28 6.13 -6.37 -22.99
N PHE A 29 5.17 -5.91 -22.19
CA PHE A 29 3.80 -5.66 -22.61
C PHE A 29 3.56 -4.15 -22.58
N ASN A 30 2.90 -3.61 -23.63
CA ASN A 30 2.59 -2.19 -23.73
C ASN A 30 3.84 -1.25 -23.76
N GLU A 31 4.87 -1.61 -24.53
CA GLU A 31 6.11 -0.82 -24.69
C GLU A 31 5.84 0.63 -25.12
N GLY A 32 4.76 0.88 -25.86
CA GLY A 32 4.38 2.20 -26.34
C GLY A 32 3.70 3.09 -25.30
N SER A 33 3.56 2.64 -24.05
CA SER A 33 2.89 3.37 -22.95
C SER A 33 1.49 3.87 -23.33
N ALA A 34 0.75 3.09 -24.11
CA ALA A 34 -0.63 3.40 -24.48
C ALA A 34 -1.59 3.07 -23.31
N ASP A 35 -2.77 3.68 -23.31
CA ASP A 35 -3.85 3.32 -22.39
C ASP A 35 -4.48 1.97 -22.82
N VAL A 36 -3.73 0.88 -22.59
CA VAL A 36 -4.15 -0.51 -22.81
C VAL A 36 -3.79 -1.36 -21.62
N ASP A 37 -4.71 -2.23 -21.24
CA ASP A 37 -4.61 -3.06 -20.06
C ASP A 37 -3.89 -4.38 -20.34
N PHE A 38 -3.20 -4.90 -19.31
CA PHE A 38 -2.74 -6.29 -19.28
C PHE A 38 -3.54 -7.08 -18.26
N ARG A 39 -4.07 -8.25 -18.67
CA ARG A 39 -4.97 -9.07 -17.84
C ARG A 39 -4.58 -10.53 -17.82
N VAL A 40 -4.66 -11.13 -16.63
CA VAL A 40 -4.57 -12.58 -16.42
C VAL A 40 -5.88 -13.08 -15.82
N GLU A 41 -6.48 -14.09 -16.44
CA GLU A 41 -7.71 -14.70 -15.97
C GLU A 41 -7.44 -16.04 -15.27
N SER A 42 -8.32 -16.40 -14.34
CA SER A 42 -8.43 -17.75 -13.79
C SER A 42 -9.76 -18.37 -14.20
N ASN A 43 -9.99 -19.64 -13.84
CA ASN A 43 -11.25 -20.32 -14.16
C ASN A 43 -12.52 -19.65 -13.59
N GLY A 44 -12.41 -18.86 -12.53
CA GLY A 44 -13.55 -18.23 -11.87
C GLY A 44 -13.42 -16.73 -11.69
N ASP A 45 -12.36 -16.13 -12.19
CA ASP A 45 -12.12 -14.69 -12.07
C ASP A 45 -11.42 -14.17 -13.33
N ALA A 46 -12.11 -13.30 -14.07
CA ALA A 46 -11.59 -12.69 -15.28
C ALA A 46 -10.50 -11.63 -15.01
N ASN A 47 -10.32 -11.21 -13.75
CA ASN A 47 -9.41 -10.14 -13.36
C ASN A 47 -8.48 -10.57 -12.21
N MET A 48 -7.99 -11.82 -12.28
CA MET A 48 -7.10 -12.38 -11.26
C MET A 48 -5.84 -11.54 -11.07
N LEU A 49 -5.24 -11.03 -12.17
CA LEU A 49 -4.27 -9.95 -12.17
C LEU A 49 -4.65 -8.96 -13.27
N PHE A 50 -4.73 -7.70 -12.94
CA PHE A 50 -5.10 -6.63 -13.86
C PHE A 50 -4.12 -5.46 -13.71
N VAL A 51 -3.44 -5.09 -14.80
CA VAL A 51 -2.62 -3.88 -14.87
C VAL A 51 -3.40 -2.88 -15.71
N ASN A 52 -3.86 -1.81 -15.08
CA ASN A 52 -4.65 -0.75 -15.72
C ASN A 52 -3.72 0.32 -16.30
N GLY A 53 -3.65 0.41 -17.63
CA GLY A 53 -2.79 1.37 -18.32
C GLY A 53 -3.27 2.81 -18.19
N GLY A 54 -4.57 3.05 -17.98
CA GLY A 54 -5.14 4.40 -17.87
C GLY A 54 -5.03 5.00 -16.46
N SER A 55 -4.88 4.17 -15.43
CA SER A 55 -4.80 4.63 -14.03
C SER A 55 -3.47 4.32 -13.34
N ASP A 56 -2.50 3.74 -14.04
CA ASP A 56 -1.19 3.33 -13.51
C ASP A 56 -1.30 2.46 -12.25
N ALA A 57 -2.26 1.51 -12.26
CA ALA A 57 -2.60 0.73 -11.08
C ALA A 57 -2.65 -0.78 -11.35
N VAL A 58 -2.37 -1.57 -10.32
CA VAL A 58 -2.46 -3.04 -10.33
C VAL A 58 -3.60 -3.48 -9.43
N GLY A 59 -4.55 -4.22 -10.00
CA GLY A 59 -5.63 -4.90 -9.29
C GLY A 59 -5.39 -6.41 -9.18
N ILE A 60 -5.68 -6.98 -8.04
CA ILE A 60 -5.77 -8.43 -7.82
C ILE A 60 -7.21 -8.73 -7.44
N GLY A 61 -7.93 -9.50 -8.29
CA GLY A 61 -9.34 -9.79 -8.13
C GLY A 61 -10.27 -8.62 -8.48
N THR A 62 -9.79 -7.58 -9.14
CA THR A 62 -10.59 -6.41 -9.52
C THR A 62 -9.98 -5.61 -10.66
N VAL A 63 -10.82 -4.99 -11.49
CA VAL A 63 -10.42 -3.96 -12.45
C VAL A 63 -10.54 -2.54 -11.86
N ASN A 64 -11.34 -2.39 -10.79
CA ASN A 64 -11.59 -1.10 -10.18
C ASN A 64 -10.65 -0.89 -9.01
N VAL A 65 -9.94 0.22 -9.03
CA VAL A 65 -9.14 0.69 -7.91
C VAL A 65 -9.84 1.93 -7.34
N PRO A 66 -10.76 1.75 -6.36
CA PRO A 66 -11.55 2.86 -5.84
C PRO A 66 -10.64 3.85 -5.08
N SER A 67 -10.83 5.14 -5.34
CA SER A 67 -10.25 6.18 -4.50
C SER A 67 -10.95 6.21 -3.13
N ASN A 68 -10.19 6.55 -2.09
CA ASN A 68 -10.75 6.83 -0.77
C ASN A 68 -11.16 8.30 -0.66
N LYS A 69 -11.77 8.68 0.47
CA LYS A 69 -12.18 10.07 0.77
C LYS A 69 -11.07 11.11 0.58
N ASN A 70 -9.82 10.73 0.75
CA ASN A 70 -8.67 11.61 0.58
C ASN A 70 -8.20 11.70 -0.88
N THR A 71 -8.98 11.18 -1.83
CA THR A 71 -8.66 11.13 -3.27
C THR A 71 -7.38 10.36 -3.62
N VAL A 72 -6.91 9.51 -2.70
CA VAL A 72 -5.77 8.63 -2.97
C VAL A 72 -6.26 7.38 -3.67
N THR A 73 -5.81 7.19 -4.90
CA THR A 73 -5.99 5.94 -5.65
C THR A 73 -4.81 5.03 -5.34
N PRO A 74 -5.01 3.86 -4.73
CA PRO A 74 -3.91 2.94 -4.46
C PRO A 74 -3.31 2.42 -5.77
N VAL A 75 -1.99 2.36 -5.87
CA VAL A 75 -1.28 1.74 -7.01
C VAL A 75 -1.45 0.23 -7.01
N LEU A 76 -1.58 -0.40 -5.84
CA LEU A 76 -1.90 -1.82 -5.69
C LEU A 76 -3.19 -1.98 -4.91
N ASN A 77 -4.18 -2.65 -5.50
CA ASN A 77 -5.44 -3.00 -4.86
C ASN A 77 -5.66 -4.52 -4.88
N VAL A 78 -5.83 -5.12 -3.70
CA VAL A 78 -6.24 -6.54 -3.54
C VAL A 78 -7.69 -6.53 -3.08
N SER A 79 -8.60 -6.96 -3.95
CA SER A 79 -10.04 -6.94 -3.70
C SER A 79 -10.67 -8.29 -4.05
N GLY A 80 -11.73 -8.66 -3.34
CA GLY A 80 -12.47 -9.87 -3.61
C GLY A 80 -13.72 -9.98 -2.76
N SER A 81 -14.67 -10.77 -3.20
CA SER A 81 -15.89 -11.07 -2.45
C SER A 81 -15.67 -12.19 -1.43
N GLY A 82 -16.39 -12.15 -0.32
CA GLY A 82 -16.30 -13.15 0.75
C GLY A 82 -14.93 -13.11 1.44
N VAL A 83 -14.17 -14.20 1.41
CA VAL A 83 -12.86 -14.34 2.10
C VAL A 83 -11.65 -14.01 1.22
N LYS A 84 -11.85 -13.49 0.01
CA LYS A 84 -10.78 -13.36 -1.00
C LYS A 84 -9.96 -12.06 -0.90
N GLY A 85 -10.41 -11.05 -0.17
CA GLY A 85 -9.71 -9.77 -0.03
C GLY A 85 -8.64 -9.84 1.07
N SER A 86 -7.58 -10.64 0.90
CA SER A 86 -6.53 -10.80 1.91
C SER A 86 -5.14 -10.82 1.29
N ALA A 87 -4.14 -10.38 2.07
CA ALA A 87 -2.73 -10.50 1.74
C ALA A 87 -1.99 -11.18 2.89
N GLN A 88 -1.09 -12.11 2.57
CA GLN A 88 -0.24 -12.79 3.55
C GLN A 88 1.23 -12.56 3.21
N ILE A 89 2.00 -12.16 4.21
CA ILE A 89 3.45 -12.01 4.12
C ILE A 89 4.08 -13.08 5.01
N THR A 90 4.78 -14.07 4.45
CA THR A 90 5.36 -15.18 5.19
C THR A 90 6.85 -15.31 4.88
N ARG A 91 7.67 -15.45 5.91
CA ARG A 91 9.08 -15.79 5.79
C ARG A 91 9.32 -17.20 6.34
N HIS A 92 9.91 -18.07 5.54
CA HIS A 92 10.38 -19.38 5.97
C HIS A 92 11.91 -19.33 6.18
N THR A 93 12.38 -19.73 7.36
CA THR A 93 13.80 -19.81 7.68
C THR A 93 14.06 -20.95 8.65
N SER A 94 15.16 -21.66 8.46
CA SER A 94 15.64 -22.69 9.38
C SER A 94 16.55 -22.12 10.49
N VAL A 95 16.89 -20.85 10.42
CA VAL A 95 17.77 -20.16 11.39
C VAL A 95 16.90 -19.23 12.25
N GLY A 96 17.07 -19.28 13.56
CA GLY A 96 16.37 -18.41 14.49
C GLY A 96 16.68 -16.93 14.25
N GLY A 97 15.70 -16.06 14.49
CA GLY A 97 15.79 -14.62 14.37
C GLY A 97 15.27 -14.07 13.04
N GLY A 98 14.40 -13.09 13.14
CA GLY A 98 13.76 -12.38 12.03
C GLY A 98 12.47 -13.04 11.53
N GLY A 99 11.39 -12.27 11.51
CA GLY A 99 10.08 -12.62 10.95
C GLY A 99 9.86 -12.05 9.56
N ALA A 100 8.65 -12.21 9.01
CA ALA A 100 8.20 -11.45 7.85
C ALA A 100 8.10 -9.96 8.21
N LEU A 101 8.35 -9.08 7.25
CA LEU A 101 8.42 -7.64 7.45
C LEU A 101 7.49 -6.93 6.47
N LEU A 102 6.79 -5.91 6.96
CA LEU A 102 6.14 -4.87 6.16
C LEU A 102 6.83 -3.55 6.47
N HIS A 103 7.53 -2.99 5.50
CA HIS A 103 8.20 -1.70 5.63
C HIS A 103 7.32 -0.60 5.06
N LEU A 104 6.99 0.39 5.88
CA LEU A 104 6.45 1.67 5.46
C LEU A 104 7.56 2.69 5.66
N ALA A 105 8.03 3.33 4.61
CA ALA A 105 9.18 4.22 4.65
C ALA A 105 8.87 5.53 3.94
N GLY A 106 9.37 6.64 4.47
CA GLY A 106 9.21 7.98 3.93
C GLY A 106 10.56 8.65 3.64
N THR A 107 10.58 9.54 2.66
CA THR A 107 11.69 10.42 2.32
C THR A 107 11.13 11.74 1.79
N ARG A 108 11.87 12.83 1.89
CA ARG A 108 11.58 14.10 1.21
C ARG A 108 12.16 14.16 -0.22
N GLY A 109 12.83 13.09 -0.65
CA GLY A 109 13.34 12.97 -2.02
C GLY A 109 12.22 12.84 -3.04
N THR A 110 12.47 13.34 -4.26
CA THR A 110 11.52 13.32 -5.38
C THR A 110 11.73 12.14 -6.32
N ASP A 111 12.85 11.41 -6.18
CA ASP A 111 13.21 10.30 -7.03
C ASP A 111 13.35 8.99 -6.25
N VAL A 112 13.21 7.85 -6.93
CA VAL A 112 13.21 6.50 -6.34
C VAL A 112 14.45 6.20 -5.50
N ASN A 113 15.62 6.72 -5.83
CA ASN A 113 16.87 6.51 -5.08
C ASN A 113 17.30 7.75 -4.27
N SER A 114 16.37 8.68 -4.00
CA SER A 114 16.65 9.87 -3.20
C SER A 114 16.33 9.61 -1.74
N TYR A 115 17.33 9.73 -0.88
CA TYR A 115 17.23 9.54 0.58
C TYR A 115 17.29 10.89 1.31
N THR A 116 16.58 11.90 0.78
CA THR A 116 16.53 13.21 1.45
C THR A 116 15.91 13.06 2.84
N ILE A 117 16.62 13.57 3.83
CA ILE A 117 16.28 13.42 5.25
C ILE A 117 14.91 14.03 5.55
N LEU A 118 14.11 13.32 6.35
CA LEU A 118 12.87 13.83 6.94
C LEU A 118 13.18 14.89 8.01
N GLN A 119 12.17 15.63 8.41
CA GLN A 119 12.23 16.63 9.47
C GLN A 119 11.26 16.29 10.60
N ASP A 120 11.43 16.94 11.74
CA ASP A 120 10.52 16.84 12.88
C ASP A 120 9.06 17.06 12.45
N GLY A 121 8.17 16.15 12.85
CA GLY A 121 6.75 16.15 12.50
C GLY A 121 6.40 15.51 11.15
N ASP A 122 7.37 15.16 10.30
CA ASP A 122 7.10 14.48 9.03
C ASP A 122 6.51 13.08 9.25
N GLY A 123 5.54 12.70 8.40
CA GLY A 123 4.98 11.36 8.38
C GLY A 123 5.95 10.34 7.80
N ILE A 124 6.10 9.19 8.46
CA ILE A 124 6.89 8.04 7.97
C ILE A 124 5.97 7.04 7.26
N GLY A 125 4.83 6.73 7.88
CA GLY A 125 3.86 5.81 7.31
C GLY A 125 2.60 5.69 8.17
N THR A 126 1.53 5.16 7.54
CA THR A 126 0.22 4.99 8.20
C THR A 126 -0.41 3.66 7.80
N ILE A 127 -0.98 2.96 8.78
CA ILE A 127 -1.91 1.85 8.57
C ILE A 127 -3.30 2.38 8.91
N ALA A 128 -4.17 2.54 7.89
CA ALA A 128 -5.52 3.03 8.05
C ALA A 128 -6.55 1.89 7.98
N PHE A 129 -7.48 1.88 8.92
CA PHE A 129 -8.65 1.01 8.93
C PHE A 129 -9.84 1.84 8.41
N GLN A 130 -10.33 1.48 7.24
CA GLN A 130 -11.40 2.21 6.56
C GLN A 130 -12.65 1.35 6.43
N ALA A 131 -13.82 1.99 6.48
CA ALA A 131 -15.11 1.36 6.27
C ALA A 131 -15.95 2.20 5.30
N ALA A 132 -16.82 1.53 4.53
CA ALA A 132 -17.76 2.21 3.65
C ALA A 132 -18.87 2.87 4.46
N ASP A 133 -19.13 4.16 4.18
CA ASP A 133 -20.22 4.94 4.80
C ASP A 133 -21.50 4.98 3.97
N GLY A 134 -21.47 4.32 2.78
CA GLY A 134 -22.53 4.31 1.79
C GLY A 134 -22.19 5.08 0.52
N ASN A 135 -21.19 5.95 0.55
CA ASN A 135 -20.68 6.68 -0.60
C ASN A 135 -19.21 6.38 -0.91
N GLU A 136 -18.38 6.23 0.14
CA GLU A 136 -16.93 6.10 0.01
C GLU A 136 -16.32 5.33 1.19
N PHE A 137 -15.02 5.04 1.13
CA PHE A 137 -14.25 4.53 2.27
C PHE A 137 -13.78 5.69 3.14
N VAL A 138 -14.18 5.68 4.42
CA VAL A 138 -13.82 6.66 5.44
C VAL A 138 -12.94 6.00 6.49
N THR A 139 -11.92 6.72 6.96
CA THR A 139 -11.01 6.20 8.00
C THR A 139 -11.72 6.16 9.35
N ALA A 140 -11.89 4.96 9.89
CA ALA A 140 -12.47 4.73 11.23
C ALA A 140 -11.38 4.76 12.31
N ALA A 141 -10.19 4.21 12.01
CA ALA A 141 -9.03 4.22 12.91
C ALA A 141 -7.73 4.19 12.12
N GLN A 142 -6.62 4.59 12.74
CA GLN A 142 -5.29 4.48 12.14
C GLN A 142 -4.19 4.34 13.19
N ILE A 143 -3.09 3.72 12.74
CA ILE A 143 -1.79 3.72 13.42
C ILE A 143 -0.82 4.45 12.51
N SER A 144 -0.16 5.50 13.01
CA SER A 144 0.78 6.31 12.20
C SER A 144 2.11 6.47 12.90
N ALA A 145 3.18 6.46 12.12
CA ALA A 145 4.52 6.81 12.57
C ALA A 145 4.92 8.18 12.03
N LYS A 146 5.55 9.00 12.85
CA LYS A 146 6.09 10.32 12.51
C LYS A 146 7.48 10.49 13.09
N VAL A 147 8.22 11.44 12.54
CA VAL A 147 9.48 11.90 13.13
C VAL A 147 9.18 12.72 14.38
N ASP A 148 9.88 12.44 15.49
CA ASP A 148 9.72 13.11 16.78
C ASP A 148 11.09 13.57 17.30
N GLY A 149 11.58 14.66 16.74
CA GLY A 149 12.87 15.26 17.04
C GLY A 149 13.69 15.58 15.79
N THR A 150 14.98 15.75 15.93
CA THR A 150 15.89 16.08 14.83
C THR A 150 16.58 14.83 14.31
N PRO A 151 16.26 14.35 13.08
CA PRO A 151 16.94 13.20 12.49
C PRO A 151 18.38 13.50 12.11
N GLY A 152 19.22 12.45 12.05
CA GLY A 152 20.62 12.53 11.65
C GLY A 152 21.06 11.26 10.92
N ASP A 153 22.36 11.15 10.62
CA ASP A 153 22.91 9.93 10.03
C ASP A 153 22.82 8.76 11.04
N ASN A 154 22.17 7.67 10.65
CA ASN A 154 21.82 6.54 11.50
C ASN A 154 21.02 6.88 12.77
N ASP A 155 20.33 8.02 12.76
CA ASP A 155 19.50 8.53 13.84
C ASP A 155 18.13 8.96 13.28
N MET A 156 17.06 8.26 13.68
CA MET A 156 15.70 8.55 13.27
C MET A 156 14.76 8.48 14.48
N PRO A 157 14.67 9.57 15.26
CA PRO A 157 13.74 9.64 16.39
C PRO A 157 12.30 9.58 15.87
N GLY A 158 11.51 8.64 16.37
CA GLY A 158 10.15 8.41 15.90
C GLY A 158 9.13 8.33 17.02
N GLU A 159 7.91 8.75 16.72
CA GLU A 159 6.73 8.52 17.54
C GLU A 159 5.73 7.63 16.82
N LEU A 160 4.93 6.89 17.59
CA LEU A 160 3.82 6.09 17.11
C LEU A 160 2.53 6.62 17.70
N THR A 161 1.53 6.91 16.84
CA THR A 161 0.23 7.45 17.24
C THR A 161 -0.90 6.49 16.91
N PHE A 162 -1.92 6.45 17.76
CA PHE A 162 -3.16 5.68 17.59
C PHE A 162 -4.34 6.64 17.60
N SER A 163 -5.11 6.61 16.53
CA SER A 163 -6.21 7.55 16.30
C SER A 163 -7.49 6.82 15.93
N CYS A 164 -8.63 7.36 16.34
CA CYS A 164 -9.96 6.88 15.96
C CYS A 164 -10.86 8.05 15.55
N THR A 165 -11.87 7.78 14.74
CA THR A 165 -12.91 8.73 14.39
C THR A 165 -14.03 8.66 15.44
N LYS A 166 -14.42 9.79 16.00
CA LYS A 166 -15.55 9.90 16.91
C LYS A 166 -16.88 9.76 16.16
N ASP A 167 -17.92 9.33 16.88
CA ASP A 167 -19.29 9.39 16.35
C ASP A 167 -19.65 10.83 15.93
N GLY A 168 -20.21 10.95 14.73
CA GLY A 168 -20.53 12.23 14.10
C GLY A 168 -19.36 13.02 13.52
N ALA A 169 -18.09 12.50 13.59
CA ALA A 169 -16.94 13.15 13.01
C ALA A 169 -16.58 12.56 11.63
N SER A 170 -15.88 13.34 10.81
CA SER A 170 -15.41 12.97 9.47
C SER A 170 -13.89 12.71 9.40
N SER A 171 -13.19 12.85 10.53
CA SER A 171 -11.73 12.69 10.63
C SER A 171 -11.32 12.06 11.95
N VAL A 172 -10.16 11.41 11.96
CA VAL A 172 -9.59 10.77 13.15
C VAL A 172 -9.11 11.82 14.16
N SER A 173 -9.23 11.47 15.45
CA SER A 173 -8.58 12.16 16.57
C SER A 173 -7.57 11.22 17.20
N GLU A 174 -6.40 11.75 17.58
CA GLU A 174 -5.39 10.99 18.29
C GLU A 174 -5.81 10.75 19.75
N TYR A 175 -5.59 9.52 20.23
CA TYR A 175 -5.89 9.12 21.62
C TYR A 175 -4.66 8.61 22.38
N PHE A 176 -3.71 7.98 21.67
CA PHE A 176 -2.46 7.48 22.27
C PHE A 176 -1.27 7.86 21.41
N ARG A 177 -0.15 8.13 22.09
CA ARG A 177 1.13 8.40 21.47
C ARG A 177 2.28 7.79 22.27
N LEU A 178 3.16 7.08 21.60
CA LEU A 178 4.45 6.66 22.14
C LEU A 178 5.54 7.55 21.53
N LYS A 179 6.18 8.35 22.37
CA LYS A 179 7.22 9.31 21.98
C LYS A 179 8.59 8.65 21.81
N SER A 180 9.49 9.30 21.06
CA SER A 180 10.88 8.87 20.86
C SER A 180 11.67 8.65 22.16
N ASN A 181 11.31 9.35 23.24
CA ASN A 181 11.90 9.19 24.57
C ASN A 181 11.28 8.09 25.44
N GLY A 182 10.41 7.26 24.86
CA GLY A 182 9.71 6.15 25.53
C GLY A 182 8.50 6.58 26.37
N ARG A 183 8.10 7.86 26.34
CA ARG A 183 6.94 8.33 27.10
C ARG A 183 5.64 7.96 26.38
N LEU A 184 4.71 7.34 27.11
CA LEU A 184 3.35 7.07 26.63
C LEU A 184 2.43 8.22 27.06
N GLU A 185 1.74 8.82 26.10
CA GLU A 185 0.76 9.87 26.31
C GLU A 185 -0.62 9.35 25.91
N ALA A 186 -1.60 9.51 26.77
CA ALA A 186 -3.01 9.23 26.48
C ALA A 186 -3.78 10.55 26.48
N GLN A 187 -4.53 10.82 25.41
CA GLN A 187 -5.41 11.97 25.32
C GLN A 187 -6.85 11.49 25.56
N SER A 188 -7.46 11.95 26.63
CA SER A 188 -8.91 11.86 26.79
C SER A 188 -9.53 13.13 26.20
N VAL A 189 -10.33 12.96 25.17
CA VAL A 189 -11.24 14.02 24.71
C VAL A 189 -12.59 13.72 25.35
N SER A 190 -12.72 14.01 26.65
CA SER A 190 -14.04 14.03 27.27
C SER A 190 -14.75 15.33 26.86
N ASN A 191 -16.07 15.26 26.64
CA ASN A 191 -16.92 16.45 26.45
C ASN A 191 -16.91 17.39 27.65
N ASP A 192 -16.24 17.02 28.76
CA ASP A 192 -16.18 17.71 30.03
C ASP A 192 -14.78 18.23 30.41
N GLY A 193 -13.81 18.17 29.50
CA GLY A 193 -12.48 18.78 29.68
C GLY A 193 -11.54 18.05 30.63
N ASN A 194 -11.87 16.83 31.04
CA ASN A 194 -11.04 16.08 31.98
C ASN A 194 -9.98 15.25 31.23
N VAL A 195 -8.71 15.60 31.40
CA VAL A 195 -7.55 14.85 30.87
C VAL A 195 -7.34 13.62 31.76
N LEU A 196 -7.54 12.41 31.18
CA LEU A 196 -7.17 11.18 31.88
C LEU A 196 -5.64 11.08 31.95
N GLN A 197 -5.19 10.76 33.14
CA GLN A 197 -3.84 10.58 33.68
C GLN A 197 -2.74 10.23 32.67
N GLN A 198 -1.65 10.95 32.73
CA GLN A 198 -0.34 10.52 32.25
C GLN A 198 0.10 9.29 33.04
N PHE A 199 0.28 8.18 32.37
CA PHE A 199 1.02 7.04 32.95
C PHE A 199 2.51 7.41 32.95
N ARG A 200 3.10 7.46 34.11
CA ARG A 200 4.54 7.61 34.32
C ARG A 200 5.17 6.24 34.48
#